data_dc2522420bfb70bbf51dc8827509936e
#
_entry.id   dc2522420bfb70bbf51dc8827509936e
#
_cell.length_a   1.000
_cell.length_b   1.000
_cell.length_c   1.000
_cell.angle_alpha   90.00
_cell.angle_beta   90.00
_cell.angle_gamma   90.00
#
_symmetry.space_group_name_H-M   'P 1'
#
loop_
_entity.id
_entity.type
_entity.pdbx_description
1 polymer ?
#
loop_
_entity_poly.entity_id
_entity_poly.type
_entity_poly.pdbx_seq_one_letter_code
_entity_poly.pdbx_strand_id
1 'polypeptide(L)'
;QDFYLGNPNLKKVGTEIEFTQDQIQEYLKCKEDPVYFAMNYIKIISLDEGIVPFKMWDFQQELIKNFHENRFNIAKLPRQTGKSTTCVSYLLHYALFNDNVNIGILANKLSTARDLLGRLQLAYEQLPLWMQQGIIAWNKGSMELENGSKILAASTSASAVRGMSFNIIFLDEFAFIPNHIAEQFFSSVYPTITSGKSTKVIIISTPNGMNHFYKLWVDAQKGRNGYIWTEVHWSKVPGRDAAWKETTIANTSVRQFTQEFDCEFLGSVDTLIAASKLRTLTYDDPIRTNGSLDVYENPIPERDYIVTCDISRGLAQDYSAFCVIDISQAPWKLVAKYRDHEIRPMLLPNVIADVAKAYNMAYVLTVSYTHLTLPTKDS
;
A
#
# COMPACT_ATOMS: atom_id res chain seq x y z
N GLN A 1 0.93 -35.86 23.42
CA GLN A 1 -0.08 -35.24 22.54
C GLN A 1 0.65 -34.50 21.43
N ASP A 2 0.50 -34.96 20.21
CA ASP A 2 1.23 -34.49 19.03
C ASP A 2 0.60 -33.25 18.38
N PHE A 3 -0.47 -32.72 19.01
CA PHE A 3 -1.28 -31.63 18.47
C PHE A 3 -1.24 -30.41 19.37
N TYR A 4 -1.18 -29.22 18.73
CA TYR A 4 -1.18 -27.97 19.44
C TYR A 4 -2.55 -27.71 20.10
N LEU A 5 -2.56 -27.53 21.41
CA LEU A 5 -3.77 -27.38 22.26
C LEU A 5 -4.86 -28.43 22.00
N GLY A 6 -4.48 -29.63 21.54
CA GLY A 6 -5.41 -30.72 21.24
C GLY A 6 -6.16 -30.61 19.92
N ASN A 7 -5.84 -29.63 19.07
CA ASN A 7 -6.42 -29.52 17.74
C ASN A 7 -5.73 -30.49 16.75
N PRO A 8 -6.42 -31.52 16.22
CA PRO A 8 -5.81 -32.53 15.34
C PRO A 8 -5.28 -31.99 14.00
N ASN A 9 -5.68 -30.77 13.64
CA ASN A 9 -5.23 -30.12 12.41
C ASN A 9 -4.00 -29.23 12.60
N LEU A 10 -3.45 -29.17 13.82
CA LEU A 10 -2.31 -28.32 14.14
C LEU A 10 -1.17 -29.16 14.75
N LYS A 11 -0.08 -29.27 13.99
CA LYS A 11 1.15 -29.92 14.46
C LYS A 11 1.75 -29.14 15.64
N LYS A 12 2.06 -29.83 16.74
CA LYS A 12 2.77 -29.23 17.87
C LYS A 12 4.27 -29.17 17.59
N VAL A 13 4.96 -28.19 18.17
CA VAL A 13 6.43 -28.11 18.20
C VAL A 13 7.05 -29.40 18.76
N GLY A 14 8.13 -29.89 18.14
CA GLY A 14 8.85 -31.10 18.54
C GLY A 14 8.15 -32.42 18.16
N THR A 15 7.06 -32.37 17.36
CA THR A 15 6.44 -33.59 16.83
C THR A 15 7.23 -34.09 15.63
N GLU A 16 7.87 -35.24 15.76
CA GLU A 16 8.58 -35.88 14.67
C GLU A 16 7.60 -36.60 13.75
N ILE A 17 7.79 -36.43 12.44
CA ILE A 17 7.02 -37.10 11.39
C ILE A 17 8.02 -37.77 10.45
N GLU A 18 7.88 -39.09 10.27
CA GLU A 18 8.65 -39.81 9.26
C GLU A 18 8.09 -39.50 7.87
N PHE A 19 8.98 -39.03 6.99
CA PHE A 19 8.61 -38.73 5.60
C PHE A 19 8.82 -39.96 4.73
N THR A 20 7.87 -40.23 3.85
CA THR A 20 8.07 -41.12 2.72
C THR A 20 8.95 -40.47 1.65
N GLN A 21 9.55 -41.28 0.76
CA GLN A 21 10.34 -40.74 -0.37
C GLN A 21 9.52 -39.79 -1.26
N ASP A 22 8.26 -40.14 -1.51
CA ASP A 22 7.35 -39.31 -2.31
C ASP A 22 7.04 -37.98 -1.61
N GLN A 23 6.84 -37.99 -0.29
CA GLN A 23 6.62 -36.75 0.48
C GLN A 23 7.85 -35.83 0.49
N ILE A 24 9.06 -36.40 0.52
CA ILE A 24 10.30 -35.61 0.42
C ILE A 24 10.37 -34.89 -0.94
N GLN A 25 10.12 -35.62 -2.03
CA GLN A 25 10.13 -35.04 -3.38
C GLN A 25 9.04 -33.96 -3.53
N GLU A 26 7.86 -34.25 -3.02
CA GLU A 26 6.73 -33.33 -3.05
C GLU A 26 7.00 -32.05 -2.21
N TYR A 27 7.62 -32.20 -1.03
CA TYR A 27 8.05 -31.09 -0.20
C TYR A 27 9.04 -30.18 -0.93
N LEU A 28 10.07 -30.78 -1.58
CA LEU A 28 11.06 -30.02 -2.33
C LEU A 28 10.43 -29.28 -3.51
N LYS A 29 9.52 -29.92 -4.23
CA LYS A 29 8.79 -29.29 -5.33
C LYS A 29 7.93 -28.11 -4.86
N CYS A 30 7.23 -28.27 -3.74
CA CYS A 30 6.47 -27.19 -3.12
C CYS A 30 7.36 -26.03 -2.65
N LYS A 31 8.55 -26.34 -2.12
CA LYS A 31 9.52 -25.34 -1.69
C LYS A 31 10.04 -24.49 -2.87
N GLU A 32 10.30 -25.10 -4.00
CA GLU A 32 10.84 -24.44 -5.19
C GLU A 32 9.77 -23.61 -5.94
N ASP A 33 8.54 -24.09 -5.97
CA ASP A 33 7.45 -23.47 -6.75
C ASP A 33 6.26 -23.08 -5.87
N PRO A 34 6.14 -21.78 -5.51
CA PRO A 34 5.01 -21.29 -4.71
C PRO A 34 3.66 -21.37 -5.43
N VAL A 35 3.65 -21.38 -6.77
CA VAL A 35 2.42 -21.56 -7.56
C VAL A 35 1.95 -23.01 -7.46
N TYR A 36 2.89 -23.95 -7.62
CA TYR A 36 2.61 -25.38 -7.45
C TYR A 36 2.06 -25.67 -6.05
N PHE A 37 2.71 -25.15 -5.01
CA PHE A 37 2.24 -25.28 -3.63
C PHE A 37 0.81 -24.75 -3.48
N ALA A 38 0.54 -23.53 -3.96
CA ALA A 38 -0.77 -22.90 -3.81
C ALA A 38 -1.87 -23.71 -4.53
N MET A 39 -1.64 -24.19 -5.73
CA MET A 39 -2.63 -24.94 -6.51
C MET A 39 -2.94 -26.33 -5.96
N ASN A 40 -1.95 -26.99 -5.32
CA ASN A 40 -2.12 -28.37 -4.86
C ASN A 40 -2.47 -28.48 -3.37
N TYR A 41 -2.08 -27.50 -2.54
CA TYR A 41 -2.21 -27.61 -1.09
C TYR A 41 -3.09 -26.54 -0.45
N ILE A 42 -3.28 -25.38 -1.09
CA ILE A 42 -4.15 -24.35 -0.52
C ILE A 42 -5.60 -24.67 -0.84
N LYS A 43 -6.43 -24.57 0.19
CA LYS A 43 -7.89 -24.66 0.10
C LYS A 43 -8.50 -23.33 0.51
N ILE A 44 -9.60 -23.00 -0.12
CA ILE A 44 -10.36 -21.77 0.11
C ILE A 44 -11.80 -22.10 0.52
N ILE A 45 -12.44 -21.15 1.17
CA ILE A 45 -13.87 -21.24 1.44
C ILE A 45 -14.62 -20.63 0.26
N SER A 46 -15.33 -21.48 -0.49
CA SER A 46 -16.34 -21.07 -1.45
C SER A 46 -17.66 -20.82 -0.72
N LEU A 47 -18.40 -19.78 -1.12
CA LEU A 47 -19.73 -19.51 -0.56
C LEU A 47 -20.75 -20.61 -0.91
N ASP A 48 -20.56 -21.25 -2.07
CA ASP A 48 -21.51 -22.22 -2.61
C ASP A 48 -21.11 -23.68 -2.32
N GLU A 49 -19.80 -23.98 -2.26
CA GLU A 49 -19.28 -25.35 -2.24
C GLU A 49 -18.53 -25.70 -0.93
N GLY A 50 -18.39 -24.74 0.00
CA GLY A 50 -17.62 -24.92 1.23
C GLY A 50 -16.10 -24.90 0.99
N ILE A 51 -15.34 -25.84 1.56
CA ILE A 51 -13.88 -25.89 1.42
C ILE A 51 -13.51 -26.58 0.10
N VAL A 52 -12.88 -25.81 -0.82
CA VAL A 52 -12.47 -26.28 -2.15
C VAL A 52 -10.98 -26.01 -2.40
N PRO A 53 -10.32 -26.76 -3.30
CA PRO A 53 -8.96 -26.45 -3.74
C PRO A 53 -8.87 -25.07 -4.40
N PHE A 54 -7.79 -24.34 -4.15
CA PHE A 54 -7.55 -23.04 -4.75
C PHE A 54 -7.12 -23.18 -6.22
N LYS A 55 -8.10 -23.20 -7.11
CA LYS A 55 -7.85 -23.16 -8.57
C LYS A 55 -7.52 -21.73 -8.98
N MET A 56 -6.25 -21.45 -9.15
CA MET A 56 -5.76 -20.11 -9.48
C MET A 56 -6.02 -19.74 -10.93
N TRP A 57 -6.47 -18.51 -11.14
CA TRP A 57 -6.48 -17.87 -12.46
C TRP A 57 -5.07 -17.45 -12.89
N ASP A 58 -4.84 -17.28 -14.18
CA ASP A 58 -3.52 -16.98 -14.73
C ASP A 58 -2.86 -15.74 -14.09
N PHE A 59 -3.65 -14.66 -13.90
CA PHE A 59 -3.12 -13.45 -13.27
C PHE A 59 -2.75 -13.64 -11.79
N GLN A 60 -3.39 -14.58 -11.08
CA GLN A 60 -3.04 -14.89 -9.69
C GLN A 60 -1.71 -15.67 -9.64
N GLN A 61 -1.49 -16.58 -10.60
CA GLN A 61 -0.22 -17.27 -10.74
C GLN A 61 0.92 -16.29 -11.07
N GLU A 62 0.67 -15.35 -11.99
CA GLU A 62 1.61 -14.29 -12.34
C GLU A 62 1.97 -13.41 -11.12
N LEU A 63 0.97 -13.04 -10.31
CA LEU A 63 1.19 -12.31 -9.06
C LEU A 63 2.13 -13.05 -8.12
N ILE A 64 1.90 -14.34 -7.86
CA ILE A 64 2.77 -15.13 -6.99
C ILE A 64 4.19 -15.21 -7.54
N LYS A 65 4.36 -15.39 -8.86
CA LYS A 65 5.68 -15.39 -9.50
C LYS A 65 6.38 -14.04 -9.30
N ASN A 66 5.67 -12.94 -9.54
CA ASN A 66 6.22 -11.60 -9.33
C ASN A 66 6.65 -11.38 -7.88
N PHE A 67 5.85 -11.82 -6.89
CA PHE A 67 6.22 -11.72 -5.46
C PHE A 67 7.45 -12.57 -5.13
N HIS A 68 7.57 -13.73 -5.76
CA HIS A 68 8.68 -14.64 -5.51
C HIS A 68 9.99 -14.13 -6.13
N GLU A 69 9.95 -13.68 -7.36
CA GLU A 69 11.12 -13.27 -8.13
C GLU A 69 11.61 -11.85 -7.79
N ASN A 70 10.70 -10.95 -7.43
CA ASN A 70 11.02 -9.54 -7.25
C ASN A 70 10.96 -9.11 -5.79
N ARG A 71 11.81 -8.15 -5.44
CA ARG A 71 11.91 -7.60 -4.10
C ARG A 71 10.79 -6.62 -3.79
N PHE A 72 10.45 -5.76 -4.74
CA PHE A 72 9.43 -4.73 -4.58
C PHE A 72 8.31 -4.93 -5.59
N ASN A 73 7.09 -5.07 -5.09
CA ASN A 73 5.91 -5.29 -5.90
C ASN A 73 4.81 -4.31 -5.54
N ILE A 74 4.17 -3.73 -6.55
CA ILE A 74 2.97 -2.91 -6.40
C ILE A 74 1.89 -3.43 -7.36
N ALA A 75 0.73 -3.79 -6.82
CA ALA A 75 -0.35 -4.36 -7.61
C ALA A 75 -1.65 -3.57 -7.45
N LYS A 76 -2.23 -3.19 -8.58
CA LYS A 76 -3.51 -2.52 -8.68
C LYS A 76 -4.54 -3.52 -9.20
N LEU A 77 -5.46 -3.93 -8.33
CA LEU A 77 -6.38 -5.03 -8.57
C LEU A 77 -7.82 -4.64 -8.28
N PRO A 78 -8.79 -5.08 -9.10
CA PRO A 78 -10.21 -4.90 -8.84
C PRO A 78 -10.67 -5.60 -7.56
N ARG A 79 -11.83 -5.21 -7.09
CA ARG A 79 -12.50 -5.97 -6.02
C ARG A 79 -12.86 -7.38 -6.46
N GLN A 80 -12.90 -8.30 -5.49
CA GLN A 80 -13.32 -9.70 -5.68
C GLN A 80 -12.50 -10.45 -6.74
N THR A 81 -11.19 -10.19 -6.83
CA THR A 81 -10.24 -10.90 -7.69
C THR A 81 -9.46 -11.99 -6.96
N GLY A 82 -9.86 -12.32 -5.74
CA GLY A 82 -9.13 -13.28 -4.90
C GLY A 82 -7.75 -12.78 -4.44
N LYS A 83 -7.49 -11.46 -4.54
CA LYS A 83 -6.20 -10.85 -4.18
C LYS A 83 -5.69 -11.27 -2.79
N SER A 84 -6.56 -11.19 -1.79
CA SER A 84 -6.19 -11.54 -0.40
C SER A 84 -5.79 -13.00 -0.26
N THR A 85 -6.52 -13.91 -0.91
CA THR A 85 -6.20 -15.35 -0.90
C THR A 85 -4.88 -15.63 -1.61
N THR A 86 -4.65 -15.00 -2.77
CA THR A 86 -3.39 -15.14 -3.52
C THR A 86 -2.19 -14.70 -2.68
N CYS A 87 -2.31 -13.54 -2.00
CA CYS A 87 -1.23 -13.03 -1.13
C CYS A 87 -1.00 -13.93 0.07
N VAL A 88 -2.05 -14.30 0.77
CA VAL A 88 -1.99 -15.20 1.93
C VAL A 88 -1.32 -16.51 1.57
N SER A 89 -1.63 -17.09 0.40
CA SER A 89 -1.00 -18.32 -0.09
C SER A 89 0.51 -18.18 -0.25
N TYR A 90 0.96 -17.05 -0.82
CA TYR A 90 2.38 -16.76 -0.96
C TYR A 90 3.07 -16.52 0.39
N LEU A 91 2.45 -15.74 1.29
CA LEU A 91 3.01 -15.49 2.63
C LEU A 91 3.14 -16.77 3.44
N LEU A 92 2.16 -17.67 3.34
CA LEU A 92 2.20 -18.98 4.00
C LEU A 92 3.33 -19.84 3.42
N HIS A 93 3.44 -19.92 2.09
CA HIS A 93 4.56 -20.61 1.44
C HIS A 93 5.90 -20.10 1.95
N TYR A 94 6.08 -18.77 1.98
CA TYR A 94 7.34 -18.17 2.41
C TYR A 94 7.69 -18.51 3.86
N ALA A 95 6.70 -18.49 4.76
CA ALA A 95 6.89 -18.84 6.17
C ALA A 95 7.20 -20.33 6.39
N LEU A 96 6.60 -21.22 5.58
CA LEU A 96 6.78 -22.67 5.73
C LEU A 96 8.15 -23.15 5.24
N PHE A 97 8.63 -22.59 4.13
CA PHE A 97 9.81 -23.12 3.41
C PHE A 97 11.08 -22.29 3.60
N ASN A 98 11.04 -21.21 4.43
CA ASN A 98 12.22 -20.46 4.82
C ASN A 98 12.31 -20.38 6.36
N ASP A 99 13.52 -20.48 6.87
CA ASP A 99 13.76 -20.49 8.30
C ASP A 99 13.98 -19.06 8.83
N ASN A 100 13.54 -18.81 10.06
CA ASN A 100 13.78 -17.56 10.79
C ASN A 100 13.31 -16.30 10.05
N VAL A 101 12.18 -16.38 9.37
CA VAL A 101 11.62 -15.24 8.64
C VAL A 101 10.52 -14.53 9.41
N ASN A 102 10.54 -13.21 9.35
CA ASN A 102 9.51 -12.35 9.93
C ASN A 102 8.65 -11.74 8.80
N ILE A 103 7.34 -11.92 8.90
CA ILE A 103 6.37 -11.42 7.93
C ILE A 103 5.41 -10.46 8.63
N GLY A 104 5.31 -9.22 8.14
CA GLY A 104 4.33 -8.24 8.59
C GLY A 104 3.15 -8.16 7.62
N ILE A 105 1.94 -8.46 8.11
CA ILE A 105 0.68 -8.23 7.41
C ILE A 105 0.10 -6.91 7.92
N LEU A 106 0.11 -5.89 7.08
CA LEU A 106 -0.29 -4.54 7.44
C LEU A 106 -1.50 -4.10 6.60
N ALA A 107 -2.49 -3.51 7.23
CA ALA A 107 -3.67 -2.96 6.58
C ALA A 107 -4.07 -1.61 7.21
N ASN A 108 -4.98 -0.90 6.57
CA ASN A 108 -5.49 0.37 7.10
C ASN A 108 -6.14 0.22 8.49
N LYS A 109 -6.72 -0.95 8.78
CA LYS A 109 -7.33 -1.30 10.07
C LYS A 109 -6.75 -2.61 10.60
N LEU A 110 -6.55 -2.66 11.93
CA LEU A 110 -6.07 -3.88 12.60
C LEU A 110 -7.02 -5.07 12.39
N SER A 111 -8.34 -4.85 12.32
CA SER A 111 -9.32 -5.89 12.02
C SER A 111 -9.06 -6.54 10.66
N THR A 112 -8.81 -5.74 9.63
CA THR A 112 -8.49 -6.24 8.27
C THR A 112 -7.21 -7.07 8.26
N ALA A 113 -6.16 -6.60 8.95
CA ALA A 113 -4.91 -7.35 9.05
C ALA A 113 -5.10 -8.69 9.78
N ARG A 114 -5.92 -8.71 10.84
CA ARG A 114 -6.27 -9.94 11.57
C ARG A 114 -7.12 -10.90 10.73
N ASP A 115 -8.01 -10.39 9.91
CA ASP A 115 -8.80 -11.23 8.98
C ASP A 115 -7.89 -11.92 7.96
N LEU A 116 -6.88 -11.22 7.44
CA LEU A 116 -5.88 -11.80 6.55
C LEU A 116 -5.04 -12.89 7.24
N LEU A 117 -4.59 -12.63 8.47
CA LEU A 117 -3.91 -13.63 9.28
C LEU A 117 -4.82 -14.83 9.56
N GLY A 118 -6.10 -14.62 9.87
CA GLY A 118 -7.08 -15.69 10.08
C GLY A 118 -7.27 -16.56 8.84
N ARG A 119 -7.27 -15.98 7.64
CA ARG A 119 -7.29 -16.73 6.37
C ARG A 119 -6.02 -17.55 6.17
N LEU A 120 -4.86 -17.00 6.51
CA LEU A 120 -3.58 -17.72 6.49
C LEU A 120 -3.59 -18.89 7.46
N GLN A 121 -4.08 -18.67 8.67
CA GLN A 121 -4.24 -19.73 9.68
C GLN A 121 -5.18 -20.84 9.21
N LEU A 122 -6.31 -20.47 8.61
CA LEU A 122 -7.23 -21.46 8.04
C LEU A 122 -6.58 -22.27 6.90
N ALA A 123 -5.83 -21.63 6.01
CA ALA A 123 -5.09 -22.30 4.96
C ALA A 123 -4.05 -23.27 5.53
N TYR A 124 -3.36 -22.86 6.59
CA TYR A 124 -2.40 -23.69 7.32
C TYR A 124 -3.06 -24.95 7.93
N GLU A 125 -4.22 -24.81 8.59
CA GLU A 125 -4.97 -25.92 9.18
C GLU A 125 -5.41 -26.99 8.16
N GLN A 126 -5.52 -26.60 6.90
CA GLN A 126 -5.89 -27.51 5.80
C GLN A 126 -4.70 -28.26 5.18
N LEU A 127 -3.47 -27.91 5.56
CA LEU A 127 -2.28 -28.60 5.09
C LEU A 127 -2.14 -29.98 5.74
N PRO A 128 -1.62 -30.99 5.02
CA PRO A 128 -1.29 -32.26 5.65
C PRO A 128 -0.21 -32.06 6.73
N LEU A 129 -0.32 -32.81 7.82
CA LEU A 129 0.58 -32.66 8.98
C LEU A 129 2.07 -32.77 8.64
N TRP A 130 2.44 -33.60 7.66
CA TRP A 130 3.81 -33.73 7.21
C TRP A 130 4.38 -32.49 6.53
N MET A 131 3.51 -31.58 6.02
CA MET A 131 3.93 -30.31 5.42
C MET A 131 3.96 -29.16 6.44
N GLN A 132 3.29 -29.34 7.58
CA GLN A 132 3.23 -28.31 8.62
C GLN A 132 4.55 -28.23 9.40
N GLN A 133 4.99 -27.01 9.69
CA GLN A 133 5.94 -26.75 10.78
C GLN A 133 5.21 -26.81 12.12
N GLY A 134 5.87 -27.20 13.21
CA GLY A 134 5.24 -27.19 14.53
C GLY A 134 4.83 -25.78 14.97
N ILE A 135 3.69 -25.66 15.65
CA ILE A 135 3.19 -24.38 16.15
C ILE A 135 3.80 -24.07 17.52
N ILE A 136 4.43 -22.89 17.65
CA ILE A 136 4.91 -22.34 18.92
C ILE A 136 3.87 -21.40 19.50
N ALA A 137 3.35 -20.46 18.69
CA ALA A 137 2.32 -19.51 19.08
C ALA A 137 1.24 -19.35 18.00
N TRP A 138 0.00 -19.28 18.45
CA TRP A 138 -1.17 -19.16 17.58
C TRP A 138 -2.23 -18.27 18.25
N ASN A 139 -2.38 -17.07 17.76
CA ASN A 139 -3.37 -16.15 18.27
C ASN A 139 -3.92 -15.22 17.16
N LYS A 140 -4.89 -14.37 17.50
CA LYS A 140 -5.54 -13.47 16.52
C LYS A 140 -4.62 -12.41 15.90
N GLY A 141 -3.48 -12.16 16.50
CA GLY A 141 -2.55 -11.10 16.06
C GLY A 141 -1.23 -11.62 15.54
N SER A 142 -0.88 -12.88 15.84
CA SER A 142 0.40 -13.46 15.43
C SER A 142 0.37 -14.99 15.34
N MET A 143 1.30 -15.52 14.57
CA MET A 143 1.59 -16.94 14.43
C MET A 143 3.09 -17.14 14.45
N GLU A 144 3.58 -18.13 15.20
CA GLU A 144 4.99 -18.49 15.28
C GLU A 144 5.17 -19.97 15.04
N LEU A 145 6.10 -20.30 14.16
CA LEU A 145 6.39 -21.65 13.69
C LEU A 145 7.72 -22.17 14.25
N GLU A 146 7.85 -23.49 14.32
CA GLU A 146 9.04 -24.21 14.83
C GLU A 146 10.32 -23.89 14.06
N ASN A 147 10.23 -23.58 12.77
CA ASN A 147 11.38 -23.15 11.97
C ASN A 147 11.83 -21.69 12.28
N GLY A 148 11.32 -21.09 13.36
CA GLY A 148 11.61 -19.73 13.79
C GLY A 148 10.89 -18.63 13.02
N SER A 149 10.02 -18.98 12.06
CA SER A 149 9.27 -18.00 11.28
C SER A 149 8.10 -17.44 12.06
N LYS A 150 7.89 -16.11 11.93
CA LYS A 150 6.85 -15.36 12.62
C LYS A 150 6.03 -14.53 11.64
N ILE A 151 4.72 -14.53 11.85
CA ILE A 151 3.78 -13.71 11.08
C ILE A 151 3.01 -12.83 12.05
N LEU A 152 3.03 -11.52 11.80
CA LEU A 152 2.39 -10.52 12.64
C LEU A 152 1.35 -9.73 11.84
N ALA A 153 0.16 -9.55 12.40
CA ALA A 153 -0.89 -8.69 11.86
C ALA A 153 -0.96 -7.36 12.64
N ALA A 154 -0.82 -6.24 11.95
CA ALA A 154 -0.88 -4.91 12.55
C ALA A 154 -1.58 -3.90 11.63
N SER A 155 -2.04 -2.77 12.21
CA SER A 155 -2.45 -1.62 11.40
C SER A 155 -1.23 -0.91 10.83
N THR A 156 -1.36 -0.35 9.64
CA THR A 156 -0.28 0.45 9.03
C THR A 156 -0.12 1.74 9.82
N SER A 157 0.93 1.82 10.62
CA SER A 157 1.32 3.01 11.37
C SER A 157 2.83 3.06 11.52
N ALA A 158 3.38 4.25 11.71
CA ALA A 158 4.82 4.44 11.88
C ALA A 158 5.39 3.67 13.10
N SER A 159 4.56 3.38 14.09
CA SER A 159 4.94 2.64 15.31
C SER A 159 4.83 1.11 15.15
N ALA A 160 4.00 0.61 14.23
CA ALA A 160 3.71 -0.83 14.10
C ALA A 160 4.93 -1.68 13.72
N VAL A 161 5.92 -1.07 13.09
CA VAL A 161 7.10 -1.76 12.53
C VAL A 161 8.42 -1.22 13.07
N ARG A 162 8.38 -0.21 13.96
CA ARG A 162 9.61 0.32 14.60
C ARG A 162 10.24 -0.75 15.51
N GLY A 163 11.54 -0.97 15.31
CA GLY A 163 12.31 -1.92 16.12
C GLY A 163 12.16 -3.39 15.71
N MET A 164 11.40 -3.68 14.64
CA MET A 164 11.26 -5.02 14.09
C MET A 164 11.95 -5.11 12.73
N SER A 165 12.64 -6.22 12.48
CA SER A 165 13.19 -6.55 11.17
C SER A 165 12.25 -7.52 10.47
N PHE A 166 11.85 -7.19 9.24
CA PHE A 166 10.97 -8.02 8.43
C PHE A 166 11.68 -8.54 7.19
N ASN A 167 11.38 -9.78 6.81
CA ASN A 167 11.76 -10.35 5.53
C ASN A 167 10.70 -10.05 4.45
N ILE A 168 9.42 -9.98 4.86
CA ILE A 168 8.34 -9.50 3.99
C ILE A 168 7.49 -8.49 4.76
N ILE A 169 7.20 -7.36 4.10
CA ILE A 169 6.15 -6.42 4.50
C ILE A 169 5.07 -6.47 3.44
N PHE A 170 3.90 -6.94 3.82
CA PHE A 170 2.71 -6.98 2.99
C PHE A 170 1.75 -5.87 3.42
N LEU A 171 1.41 -4.97 2.49
CA LEU A 171 0.53 -3.83 2.68
C LEU A 171 -0.75 -4.04 1.87
N ASP A 172 -1.84 -4.36 2.54
CA ASP A 172 -3.16 -4.52 1.92
C ASP A 172 -3.96 -3.21 1.99
N GLU A 173 -4.72 -2.97 0.93
CA GLU A 173 -5.56 -1.78 0.76
C GLU A 173 -4.82 -0.45 1.04
N PHE A 174 -3.58 -0.36 0.58
CA PHE A 174 -2.69 0.75 0.87
C PHE A 174 -3.22 2.11 0.40
N ALA A 175 -4.01 2.17 -0.68
CA ALA A 175 -4.64 3.39 -1.17
C ALA A 175 -5.67 4.00 -0.19
N PHE A 176 -6.12 3.23 0.83
CA PHE A 176 -7.07 3.71 1.84
C PHE A 176 -6.40 4.23 3.11
N ILE A 177 -5.08 4.25 3.15
CA ILE A 177 -4.32 4.82 4.27
C ILE A 177 -4.20 6.33 4.06
N PRO A 178 -4.47 7.15 5.10
CA PRO A 178 -4.28 8.60 5.02
C PRO A 178 -2.86 8.97 4.59
N ASN A 179 -2.71 9.97 3.71
CA ASN A 179 -1.42 10.34 3.12
C ASN A 179 -0.32 10.57 4.14
N HIS A 180 -0.61 11.31 5.22
CA HIS A 180 0.37 11.61 6.26
C HIS A 180 0.87 10.34 6.98
N ILE A 181 -0.02 9.35 7.19
CA ILE A 181 0.37 8.05 7.79
C ILE A 181 1.22 7.26 6.80
N ALA A 182 0.84 7.23 5.51
CA ALA A 182 1.60 6.55 4.48
C ALA A 182 3.03 7.14 4.34
N GLU A 183 3.16 8.46 4.31
CA GLU A 183 4.45 9.15 4.25
C GLU A 183 5.32 8.88 5.49
N GLN A 184 4.74 8.97 6.69
CA GLN A 184 5.44 8.63 7.93
C GLN A 184 5.86 7.17 8.01
N PHE A 185 5.00 6.26 7.54
CA PHE A 185 5.31 4.85 7.46
C PHE A 185 6.53 4.62 6.57
N PHE A 186 6.53 5.11 5.34
CA PHE A 186 7.65 4.94 4.43
C PHE A 186 8.94 5.57 4.96
N SER A 187 8.90 6.78 5.51
CA SER A 187 10.08 7.42 6.08
C SER A 187 10.67 6.65 7.28
N SER A 188 9.81 5.98 8.06
CA SER A 188 10.23 5.23 9.25
C SER A 188 10.66 3.79 8.94
N VAL A 189 10.06 3.16 7.92
CA VAL A 189 10.23 1.73 7.60
C VAL A 189 11.23 1.53 6.47
N TYR A 190 11.31 2.46 5.55
CA TYR A 190 12.20 2.35 4.39
C TYR A 190 13.68 2.14 4.75
N PRO A 191 14.25 2.81 5.77
CA PRO A 191 15.62 2.51 6.21
C PRO A 191 15.79 1.06 6.70
N THR A 192 14.78 0.49 7.35
CA THR A 192 14.79 -0.91 7.81
C THR A 192 14.71 -1.88 6.64
N ILE A 193 13.92 -1.56 5.61
CA ILE A 193 13.81 -2.34 4.38
C ILE A 193 15.12 -2.33 3.60
N THR A 194 15.79 -1.19 3.54
CA THR A 194 17.03 -1.01 2.76
C THR A 194 18.24 -1.63 3.44
N SER A 195 18.23 -1.84 4.76
CA SER A 195 19.30 -2.51 5.49
C SER A 195 19.44 -4.00 5.13
N GLY A 196 18.36 -4.65 4.73
CA GLY A 196 18.34 -6.04 4.28
C GLY A 196 18.41 -6.16 2.76
N LYS A 197 19.26 -7.02 2.21
CA LYS A 197 19.34 -7.27 0.75
C LYS A 197 18.18 -8.10 0.21
N SER A 198 17.48 -8.85 1.07
CA SER A 198 16.42 -9.82 0.70
C SER A 198 15.01 -9.41 1.14
N THR A 199 14.86 -8.32 1.88
CA THR A 199 13.55 -7.85 2.36
C THR A 199 12.64 -7.53 1.19
N LYS A 200 11.43 -8.10 1.18
CA LYS A 200 10.41 -7.88 0.15
C LYS A 200 9.34 -6.92 0.65
N VAL A 201 8.86 -6.06 -0.24
CA VAL A 201 7.69 -5.21 -0.01
C VAL A 201 6.65 -5.51 -1.07
N ILE A 202 5.45 -5.87 -0.62
CA ILE A 202 4.31 -6.19 -1.47
C ILE A 202 3.18 -5.22 -1.11
N ILE A 203 2.81 -4.37 -2.06
CA ILE A 203 1.75 -3.38 -1.90
C ILE A 203 0.60 -3.74 -2.82
N ILE A 204 -0.60 -3.91 -2.26
CA ILE A 204 -1.80 -4.21 -3.05
C ILE A 204 -2.92 -3.25 -2.66
N SER A 205 -3.64 -2.76 -3.66
CA SER A 205 -4.85 -1.97 -3.44
C SER A 205 -5.76 -1.91 -4.67
N THR A 206 -7.02 -1.60 -4.44
CA THR A 206 -7.83 -0.84 -5.40
C THR A 206 -7.44 0.63 -5.29
N PRO A 207 -7.58 1.45 -6.35
CA PRO A 207 -7.29 2.88 -6.28
C PRO A 207 -8.25 3.62 -5.35
N ASN A 208 -7.75 4.67 -4.71
CA ASN A 208 -8.57 5.58 -3.91
C ASN A 208 -8.02 7.00 -4.01
N GLY A 209 -8.35 7.71 -5.10
CA GLY A 209 -7.84 9.04 -5.36
C GLY A 209 -6.34 9.09 -5.76
N MET A 210 -5.82 10.31 -5.90
CA MET A 210 -4.42 10.56 -6.28
C MET A 210 -3.55 10.76 -5.03
N ASN A 211 -3.37 9.71 -4.27
CA ASN A 211 -2.67 9.67 -2.99
C ASN A 211 -1.24 9.10 -3.13
N HIS A 212 -0.64 8.70 -2.01
CA HIS A 212 0.71 8.11 -1.99
C HIS A 212 0.81 6.81 -2.82
N PHE A 213 -0.25 5.98 -2.83
CA PHE A 213 -0.33 4.79 -3.69
C PHE A 213 -0.28 5.16 -5.18
N TYR A 214 -1.02 6.21 -5.59
CA TYR A 214 -0.97 6.73 -6.95
C TYR A 214 0.44 7.17 -7.34
N LYS A 215 1.13 7.92 -6.46
CA LYS A 215 2.52 8.35 -6.71
C LYS A 215 3.44 7.15 -6.92
N LEU A 216 3.42 6.18 -6.01
CA LEU A 216 4.24 4.97 -6.13
C LEU A 216 3.94 4.19 -7.42
N TRP A 217 2.65 4.10 -7.79
CA TRP A 217 2.19 3.44 -8.99
C TRP A 217 2.72 4.10 -10.27
N VAL A 218 2.55 5.42 -10.40
CA VAL A 218 3.04 6.18 -11.55
C VAL A 218 4.56 6.13 -11.65
N ASP A 219 5.27 6.21 -10.53
CA ASP A 219 6.72 6.10 -10.50
C ASP A 219 7.20 4.70 -10.92
N ALA A 220 6.48 3.65 -10.53
CA ALA A 220 6.76 2.29 -10.98
C ALA A 220 6.56 2.14 -12.50
N GLN A 221 5.44 2.65 -13.05
CA GLN A 221 5.18 2.61 -14.49
C GLN A 221 6.24 3.39 -15.31
N LYS A 222 6.79 4.46 -14.74
CA LYS A 222 7.83 5.28 -15.38
C LYS A 222 9.25 4.79 -15.10
N GLY A 223 9.43 3.68 -14.36
CA GLY A 223 10.74 3.17 -13.97
C GLY A 223 11.53 4.07 -13.02
N ARG A 224 10.86 4.96 -12.29
CA ARG A 224 11.48 5.91 -11.34
C ARG A 224 11.74 5.31 -9.97
N ASN A 225 11.10 4.19 -9.66
CA ASN A 225 11.33 3.41 -8.44
C ASN A 225 11.59 1.94 -8.79
N GLY A 226 12.00 1.15 -7.79
CA GLY A 226 12.34 -0.27 -7.99
C GLY A 226 11.14 -1.23 -7.94
N TYR A 227 9.90 -0.74 -7.98
CA TYR A 227 8.71 -1.59 -7.91
C TYR A 227 8.36 -2.18 -9.27
N ILE A 228 8.11 -3.49 -9.28
CA ILE A 228 7.42 -4.16 -10.40
C ILE A 228 5.93 -3.89 -10.21
N TRP A 229 5.31 -3.30 -11.21
CA TRP A 229 3.89 -3.00 -11.19
C TRP A 229 3.07 -4.07 -11.91
N THR A 230 1.94 -4.44 -11.33
CA THR A 230 0.98 -5.39 -11.93
C THR A 230 -0.41 -4.79 -11.91
N GLU A 231 -1.06 -4.77 -13.06
CA GLU A 231 -2.44 -4.33 -13.23
C GLU A 231 -3.30 -5.49 -13.76
N VAL A 232 -4.45 -5.68 -13.14
CA VAL A 232 -5.41 -6.68 -13.58
C VAL A 232 -6.71 -5.99 -13.97
N HIS A 233 -7.17 -6.24 -15.18
CA HIS A 233 -8.48 -5.77 -15.64
C HIS A 233 -9.58 -6.70 -15.13
N TRP A 234 -10.75 -6.17 -14.77
CA TRP A 234 -11.87 -6.94 -14.23
C TRP A 234 -12.33 -8.09 -15.14
N SER A 235 -12.22 -7.93 -16.47
CA SER A 235 -12.59 -8.98 -17.45
C SER A 235 -11.68 -10.21 -17.42
N LYS A 236 -10.56 -10.17 -16.70
CA LYS A 236 -9.71 -11.35 -16.47
C LYS A 236 -10.31 -12.32 -15.45
N VAL A 237 -11.35 -11.90 -14.74
CA VAL A 237 -12.07 -12.76 -13.78
C VAL A 237 -13.14 -13.54 -14.54
N PRO A 238 -13.14 -14.88 -14.51
CA PRO A 238 -14.16 -15.69 -15.17
C PRO A 238 -15.58 -15.29 -14.77
N GLY A 239 -16.47 -15.24 -15.76
CA GLY A 239 -17.87 -14.85 -15.56
C GLY A 239 -18.13 -13.33 -15.55
N ARG A 240 -17.10 -12.51 -15.71
CA ARG A 240 -17.25 -11.05 -15.83
C ARG A 240 -17.17 -10.64 -17.30
N ASP A 241 -18.32 -10.43 -17.89
CA ASP A 241 -18.53 -9.99 -19.26
C ASP A 241 -19.21 -8.61 -19.33
N ALA A 242 -19.62 -8.17 -20.51
CA ALA A 242 -20.32 -6.90 -20.70
C ALA A 242 -21.66 -6.85 -19.94
N ALA A 243 -22.42 -7.93 -19.91
CA ALA A 243 -23.69 -8.01 -19.20
C ALA A 243 -23.48 -7.91 -17.68
N TRP A 244 -22.45 -8.56 -17.15
CA TRP A 244 -22.04 -8.41 -15.75
C TRP A 244 -21.68 -6.96 -15.43
N LYS A 245 -20.95 -6.27 -16.32
CA LYS A 245 -20.58 -4.85 -16.16
C LYS A 245 -21.83 -3.98 -16.08
N GLU A 246 -22.76 -4.11 -17.03
CA GLU A 246 -24.00 -3.35 -17.07
C GLU A 246 -24.82 -3.55 -15.79
N THR A 247 -24.98 -4.80 -15.35
CA THR A 247 -25.70 -5.15 -14.13
C THR A 247 -25.03 -4.55 -12.89
N THR A 248 -23.69 -4.60 -12.82
CA THR A 248 -22.93 -4.05 -11.69
C THR A 248 -23.06 -2.53 -11.64
N ILE A 249 -23.00 -1.84 -12.79
CA ILE A 249 -23.20 -0.39 -12.87
C ILE A 249 -24.62 -0.02 -12.46
N ALA A 250 -25.63 -0.76 -12.91
CA ALA A 250 -27.03 -0.51 -12.55
C ALA A 250 -27.30 -0.64 -11.05
N ASN A 251 -26.62 -1.59 -10.38
CA ASN A 251 -26.76 -1.82 -8.95
C ASN A 251 -25.86 -0.91 -8.07
N THR A 252 -24.91 -0.19 -8.68
CA THR A 252 -23.98 0.69 -7.96
C THR A 252 -23.97 2.09 -8.58
N SER A 253 -22.95 2.40 -9.34
CA SER A 253 -22.84 3.60 -10.17
C SER A 253 -21.68 3.44 -11.15
N VAL A 254 -21.68 4.19 -12.25
CA VAL A 254 -20.55 4.27 -13.18
C VAL A 254 -19.26 4.64 -12.44
N ARG A 255 -19.33 5.63 -11.55
CA ARG A 255 -18.18 6.09 -10.78
C ARG A 255 -17.58 4.99 -9.89
N GLN A 256 -18.44 4.27 -9.15
CA GLN A 256 -18.00 3.19 -8.29
C GLN A 256 -17.40 2.05 -9.11
N PHE A 257 -18.01 1.71 -10.25
CA PHE A 257 -17.47 0.73 -11.17
C PHE A 257 -16.08 1.12 -11.67
N THR A 258 -15.93 2.36 -12.11
CA THR A 258 -14.66 2.90 -12.62
C THR A 258 -13.55 2.83 -11.56
N GLN A 259 -13.86 3.15 -10.31
CA GLN A 259 -12.88 3.10 -9.22
C GLN A 259 -12.55 1.66 -8.78
N GLU A 260 -13.58 0.84 -8.56
CA GLU A 260 -13.41 -0.45 -7.89
C GLU A 260 -13.12 -1.62 -8.84
N PHE A 261 -13.53 -1.49 -10.12
CA PHE A 261 -13.39 -2.55 -11.12
C PHE A 261 -12.51 -2.13 -12.31
N ASP A 262 -12.72 -0.98 -12.94
CA ASP A 262 -11.78 -0.47 -13.95
C ASP A 262 -10.45 -0.03 -13.29
N CYS A 263 -10.43 0.08 -11.96
CA CYS A 263 -9.23 0.46 -11.19
C CYS A 263 -8.64 1.80 -11.63
N GLU A 264 -9.49 2.77 -11.94
CA GLU A 264 -9.03 4.10 -12.28
C GLU A 264 -8.82 4.97 -11.04
N PHE A 265 -7.73 5.74 -11.05
CA PHE A 265 -7.50 6.74 -10.02
C PHE A 265 -8.42 7.93 -10.29
N LEU A 266 -9.55 7.96 -9.61
CA LEU A 266 -10.50 9.06 -9.69
C LEU A 266 -10.06 10.18 -8.74
N GLY A 267 -10.06 11.42 -9.23
CA GLY A 267 -9.98 12.59 -8.37
C GLY A 267 -11.25 12.72 -7.50
N SER A 268 -11.22 13.61 -6.51
CA SER A 268 -12.43 13.94 -5.73
C SER A 268 -13.54 14.45 -6.65
N VAL A 269 -14.81 14.28 -6.25
CA VAL A 269 -15.99 14.68 -7.08
C VAL A 269 -15.99 16.17 -7.37
N ASP A 270 -15.44 16.93 -6.44
CA ASP A 270 -15.49 18.40 -6.42
C ASP A 270 -14.17 19.04 -6.79
N THR A 271 -13.31 18.36 -7.59
CA THR A 271 -12.10 19.00 -8.09
C THR A 271 -12.43 19.93 -9.26
N LEU A 272 -11.89 21.15 -9.20
CA LEU A 272 -11.96 22.13 -10.28
C LEU A 272 -11.47 21.57 -11.63
N ILE A 273 -10.53 20.64 -11.60
CA ILE A 273 -9.94 20.01 -12.78
C ILE A 273 -10.37 18.54 -12.81
N ALA A 274 -10.95 18.11 -13.94
CA ALA A 274 -11.34 16.72 -14.12
C ALA A 274 -10.16 15.76 -13.93
N ALA A 275 -10.40 14.63 -13.25
CA ALA A 275 -9.37 13.62 -12.96
C ALA A 275 -8.66 13.08 -14.23
N SER A 276 -9.37 13.01 -15.34
CA SER A 276 -8.79 12.63 -16.65
C SER A 276 -7.70 13.62 -17.11
N LYS A 277 -7.90 14.92 -16.87
CA LYS A 277 -6.89 15.95 -17.16
C LYS A 277 -5.74 15.92 -16.16
N LEU A 278 -6.04 15.72 -14.85
CA LEU A 278 -4.99 15.59 -13.83
C LEU A 278 -4.04 14.43 -14.13
N ARG A 279 -4.54 13.31 -14.69
CA ARG A 279 -3.71 12.17 -15.08
C ARG A 279 -2.75 12.44 -16.24
N THR A 280 -3.04 13.42 -17.08
CA THR A 280 -2.15 13.81 -18.18
C THR A 280 -1.07 14.78 -17.75
N LEU A 281 -1.16 15.34 -16.54
CA LEU A 281 -0.12 16.19 -16.01
C LEU A 281 1.12 15.37 -15.68
N THR A 282 2.23 15.81 -16.21
CA THR A 282 3.55 15.32 -15.81
C THR A 282 4.09 16.18 -14.68
N TYR A 283 4.95 15.62 -13.84
CA TYR A 283 5.67 16.37 -12.83
C TYR A 283 7.18 16.22 -13.05
N ASP A 284 7.91 17.25 -12.68
CA ASP A 284 9.37 17.23 -12.67
C ASP A 284 9.86 17.05 -11.23
N ASP A 285 11.02 16.42 -11.07
CA ASP A 285 11.66 16.36 -9.76
C ASP A 285 12.26 17.74 -9.44
N PRO A 286 12.21 18.16 -8.15
CA PRO A 286 12.82 19.42 -7.75
C PRO A 286 14.35 19.37 -7.93
N ILE A 287 14.94 20.47 -8.35
CA ILE A 287 16.41 20.61 -8.45
C ILE A 287 17.06 20.60 -7.06
N ARG A 288 16.30 20.98 -6.03
CA ARG A 288 16.68 20.86 -4.62
C ARG A 288 15.44 20.88 -3.74
N THR A 289 15.54 20.22 -2.58
CA THR A 289 14.56 20.26 -1.50
C THR A 289 15.23 20.81 -0.25
N ASN A 290 14.60 21.79 0.38
CA ASN A 290 15.08 22.39 1.63
C ASN A 290 13.94 22.31 2.68
N GLY A 291 13.98 21.28 3.51
CA GLY A 291 12.88 20.96 4.41
C GLY A 291 11.59 20.65 3.62
N SER A 292 10.54 21.43 3.87
CA SER A 292 9.24 21.30 3.19
C SER A 292 9.13 22.13 1.90
N LEU A 293 10.24 22.78 1.46
CA LEU A 293 10.28 23.60 0.24
C LEU A 293 11.00 22.84 -0.88
N ASP A 294 10.26 22.54 -1.94
CA ASP A 294 10.77 22.01 -3.20
C ASP A 294 11.01 23.15 -4.19
N VAL A 295 12.21 23.23 -4.74
CA VAL A 295 12.62 24.22 -5.73
C VAL A 295 12.82 23.54 -7.08
N TYR A 296 12.11 24.00 -8.10
CA TYR A 296 12.19 23.50 -9.47
C TYR A 296 13.05 24.40 -10.36
N GLU A 297 13.09 25.70 -10.05
CA GLU A 297 13.90 26.69 -10.75
C GLU A 297 14.41 27.74 -9.77
N ASN A 298 15.69 28.10 -9.87
CA ASN A 298 16.26 29.15 -9.04
C ASN A 298 15.69 30.53 -9.46
N PRO A 299 15.58 31.49 -8.54
CA PRO A 299 15.16 32.84 -8.89
C PRO A 299 16.11 33.46 -9.92
N ILE A 300 15.54 34.08 -10.94
CA ILE A 300 16.28 34.79 -12.01
C ILE A 300 16.08 36.29 -11.77
N PRO A 301 17.15 37.10 -11.75
CA PRO A 301 17.05 38.54 -11.60
C PRO A 301 16.07 39.17 -12.62
N GLU A 302 15.39 40.23 -12.22
CA GLU A 302 14.44 41.00 -13.04
C GLU A 302 13.18 40.27 -13.48
N ARG A 303 12.94 39.01 -13.00
CA ARG A 303 11.67 38.33 -13.22
C ARG A 303 10.68 38.64 -12.12
N ASP A 304 9.39 38.66 -12.52
CA ASP A 304 8.27 38.86 -11.62
C ASP A 304 7.72 37.52 -11.12
N TYR A 305 7.55 37.43 -9.81
CA TYR A 305 7.04 36.23 -9.14
C TYR A 305 5.84 36.55 -8.26
N ILE A 306 4.96 35.57 -8.14
CA ILE A 306 3.83 35.60 -7.20
C ILE A 306 3.90 34.37 -6.29
N VAL A 307 3.61 34.57 -5.01
CA VAL A 307 3.45 33.48 -4.02
C VAL A 307 1.97 33.37 -3.68
N THR A 308 1.38 32.23 -3.96
CA THR A 308 -0.02 31.93 -3.60
C THR A 308 -0.04 30.95 -2.44
N CYS A 309 -0.73 31.30 -1.34
CA CYS A 309 -0.71 30.54 -0.09
C CYS A 309 -2.10 30.06 0.32
N ASP A 310 -2.17 28.81 0.77
CA ASP A 310 -3.31 28.25 1.50
C ASP A 310 -2.83 27.80 2.89
N ILE A 311 -3.46 28.32 3.94
CA ILE A 311 -2.98 28.20 5.32
C ILE A 311 -3.88 27.26 6.12
N SER A 312 -3.31 26.20 6.68
CA SER A 312 -3.98 25.29 7.62
C SER A 312 -3.73 25.70 9.08
N ARG A 313 -4.45 25.03 9.99
CA ARG A 313 -4.29 25.27 11.45
C ARG A 313 -3.03 24.65 12.06
N GLY A 314 -2.23 23.90 11.31
CA GLY A 314 -1.01 23.25 11.81
C GLY A 314 -1.26 22.14 12.84
N LEU A 315 -2.42 21.46 12.77
CA LEU A 315 -2.83 20.38 13.67
C LEU A 315 -2.56 18.99 13.07
N ALA A 316 -1.68 18.88 12.09
CA ALA A 316 -1.34 17.66 11.36
C ALA A 316 -2.54 17.00 10.64
N GLN A 317 -3.67 17.68 10.52
CA GLN A 317 -4.87 17.20 9.82
C GLN A 317 -4.92 17.68 8.38
N ASP A 318 -4.36 18.88 8.13
CA ASP A 318 -4.35 19.53 6.82
C ASP A 318 -3.01 20.24 6.61
N TYR A 319 -2.66 20.50 5.37
CA TYR A 319 -1.37 21.11 5.00
C TYR A 319 -1.49 22.61 4.86
N SER A 320 -0.52 23.34 5.40
CA SER A 320 -0.21 24.69 4.93
C SER A 320 0.65 24.56 3.68
N ALA A 321 0.24 25.20 2.61
CA ALA A 321 0.91 25.11 1.32
C ALA A 321 1.04 26.47 0.64
N PHE A 322 2.11 26.67 -0.13
CA PHE A 322 2.21 27.77 -1.06
C PHE A 322 2.97 27.37 -2.33
N CYS A 323 2.68 28.07 -3.41
CA CYS A 323 3.34 27.95 -4.69
C CYS A 323 4.00 29.27 -5.07
N VAL A 324 5.23 29.20 -5.61
CA VAL A 324 5.89 30.32 -6.26
C VAL A 324 5.77 30.15 -7.77
N ILE A 325 5.22 31.17 -8.41
CA ILE A 325 4.91 31.16 -9.86
C ILE A 325 5.67 32.29 -10.53
N ASP A 326 6.44 31.99 -11.56
CA ASP A 326 7.01 32.98 -12.48
C ASP A 326 5.91 33.48 -13.41
N ILE A 327 5.60 34.74 -13.33
CA ILE A 327 4.55 35.42 -14.11
C ILE A 327 5.12 36.35 -15.20
N SER A 328 6.44 36.38 -15.37
CA SER A 328 7.12 37.30 -16.30
C SER A 328 6.70 37.06 -17.75
N GLN A 329 6.39 35.82 -18.11
CA GLN A 329 5.98 35.44 -19.47
C GLN A 329 4.94 34.31 -19.41
N ALA A 330 3.98 34.31 -20.33
CA ALA A 330 3.05 33.21 -20.49
C ALA A 330 3.69 32.08 -21.37
N PRO A 331 3.43 30.78 -21.07
CA PRO A 331 2.67 30.28 -19.92
C PRO A 331 3.40 30.47 -18.58
N TRP A 332 2.68 30.84 -17.55
CA TRP A 332 3.23 30.97 -16.21
C TRP A 332 3.80 29.63 -15.71
N LYS A 333 4.89 29.70 -14.95
CA LYS A 333 5.62 28.51 -14.55
C LYS A 333 5.72 28.39 -13.04
N LEU A 334 5.38 27.21 -12.51
CA LEU A 334 5.64 26.86 -11.10
C LEU A 334 7.14 26.66 -10.91
N VAL A 335 7.77 27.47 -10.06
CA VAL A 335 9.22 27.44 -9.82
C VAL A 335 9.60 26.95 -8.43
N ALA A 336 8.69 27.02 -7.46
CA ALA A 336 8.85 26.37 -6.16
C ALA A 336 7.49 26.07 -5.53
N LYS A 337 7.45 25.07 -4.65
CA LYS A 337 6.28 24.75 -3.82
C LYS A 337 6.73 24.43 -2.41
N TYR A 338 5.90 24.80 -1.45
CA TYR A 338 6.04 24.45 -0.04
C TYR A 338 4.81 23.67 0.41
N ARG A 339 4.99 22.65 1.25
CA ARG A 339 3.88 21.89 1.80
C ARG A 339 4.29 21.29 3.15
N ASP A 340 3.60 21.69 4.21
CA ASP A 340 3.89 21.26 5.58
C ASP A 340 2.59 21.12 6.37
N HIS A 341 2.43 20.06 7.14
CA HIS A 341 1.24 19.80 7.95
C HIS A 341 1.48 20.03 9.45
N GLU A 342 2.73 20.24 9.84
CA GLU A 342 3.12 20.44 11.24
C GLU A 342 3.52 21.90 11.55
N ILE A 343 3.76 22.70 10.52
CA ILE A 343 4.16 24.10 10.72
C ILE A 343 3.07 24.88 11.46
N ARG A 344 3.46 25.50 12.56
CA ARG A 344 2.55 26.38 13.29
C ARG A 344 2.21 27.63 12.46
N PRO A 345 0.94 28.05 12.43
CA PRO A 345 0.52 29.23 11.64
C PRO A 345 1.32 30.50 11.90
N MET A 346 1.82 30.67 13.13
CA MET A 346 2.64 31.82 13.49
C MET A 346 4.07 31.81 12.89
N LEU A 347 4.57 30.67 12.46
CA LEU A 347 5.90 30.52 11.85
C LEU A 347 5.85 30.60 10.33
N LEU A 348 4.73 30.24 9.73
CA LEU A 348 4.55 30.20 8.28
C LEU A 348 4.80 31.57 7.61
N PRO A 349 4.38 32.74 8.18
CA PRO A 349 4.67 34.04 7.58
C PRO A 349 6.15 34.33 7.39
N ASN A 350 7.00 33.85 8.29
CA ASN A 350 8.45 34.02 8.17
C ASN A 350 9.00 33.20 6.98
N VAL A 351 8.54 31.96 6.82
CA VAL A 351 8.93 31.12 5.69
C VAL A 351 8.49 31.72 4.37
N ILE A 352 7.25 32.24 4.31
CA ILE A 352 6.72 32.92 3.13
C ILE A 352 7.54 34.18 2.80
N ALA A 353 7.86 34.99 3.83
CA ALA A 353 8.64 36.22 3.65
C ALA A 353 10.06 35.93 3.15
N ASP A 354 10.72 34.89 3.67
CA ASP A 354 12.06 34.53 3.23
C ASP A 354 12.06 34.02 1.77
N VAL A 355 11.07 33.22 1.41
CA VAL A 355 10.92 32.75 0.01
C VAL A 355 10.55 33.89 -0.92
N ALA A 356 9.62 34.77 -0.54
CA ALA A 356 9.24 35.92 -1.36
C ALA A 356 10.44 36.87 -1.59
N LYS A 357 11.27 37.11 -0.58
CA LYS A 357 12.50 37.90 -0.72
C LYS A 357 13.50 37.22 -1.68
N ALA A 358 13.67 35.90 -1.57
CA ALA A 358 14.57 35.14 -2.43
C ALA A 358 14.12 35.18 -3.91
N TYR A 359 12.79 35.26 -4.17
CA TYR A 359 12.21 35.37 -5.48
C TYR A 359 11.85 36.84 -5.83
N ASN A 360 12.84 37.71 -5.76
CA ASN A 360 12.79 39.13 -6.19
C ASN A 360 11.67 39.93 -5.53
N MET A 361 11.43 39.74 -4.23
CA MET A 361 10.33 40.40 -3.50
C MET A 361 8.95 40.05 -4.10
N ALA A 362 8.74 38.75 -4.37
CA ALA A 362 7.50 38.25 -4.96
C ALA A 362 6.25 38.78 -4.26
N TYR A 363 5.23 39.10 -5.04
CA TYR A 363 3.94 39.50 -4.49
C TYR A 363 3.26 38.30 -3.81
N VAL A 364 2.76 38.49 -2.58
CA VAL A 364 2.17 37.40 -1.80
C VAL A 364 0.66 37.54 -1.75
N LEU A 365 -0.04 36.50 -2.22
CA LEU A 365 -1.50 36.36 -2.17
C LEU A 365 -1.84 35.21 -1.22
N THR A 366 -2.48 35.54 -0.10
CA THR A 366 -2.91 34.54 0.89
C THR A 366 -4.42 34.36 0.83
N VAL A 367 -4.87 33.10 0.79
CA VAL A 367 -6.26 32.74 1.03
C VAL A 367 -6.34 32.17 2.44
N SER A 368 -7.02 32.86 3.33
CA SER A 368 -7.27 32.42 4.70
C SER A 368 -8.76 32.13 4.84
N TYR A 369 -9.13 30.85 4.76
CA TYR A 369 -10.44 30.37 5.23
C TYR A 369 -10.41 30.13 6.76
N THR A 370 -9.68 30.93 7.50
CA THR A 370 -9.88 30.95 8.93
C THR A 370 -11.29 31.47 9.15
N HIS A 371 -12.16 30.61 9.64
CA HIS A 371 -13.40 31.01 10.31
C HIS A 371 -13.02 31.87 11.52
N LEU A 372 -12.70 33.11 11.30
CA LEU A 372 -12.92 34.18 12.23
C LEU A 372 -14.43 34.35 12.25
N THR A 373 -15.14 33.48 12.94
CA THR A 373 -16.41 33.89 13.53
C THR A 373 -16.01 34.99 14.49
N LEU A 374 -16.24 36.22 14.06
CA LEU A 374 -16.33 37.34 14.97
C LEU A 374 -17.31 36.91 16.07
N PRO A 375 -16.95 37.04 17.35
CA PRO A 375 -17.91 36.79 18.40
C PRO A 375 -19.14 37.66 18.13
N THR A 376 -20.26 37.04 17.79
CA THR A 376 -21.56 37.69 17.81
C THR A 376 -21.73 38.16 19.23
N LYS A 377 -21.71 39.47 19.44
CA LYS A 377 -22.19 40.06 20.67
C LYS A 377 -23.66 39.68 20.76
N ASP A 378 -23.96 38.71 21.60
CA ASP A 378 -25.31 38.53 22.08
C ASP A 378 -25.68 39.77 22.90
N SER A 379 -26.59 40.53 22.36
CA SER A 379 -27.27 41.60 23.05
C SER A 379 -28.37 41.02 23.96
#